data_607134c720d79d1a0a6ac8849ac4c480
#
_entry.id   607134c720d79d1a0a6ac8849ac4c480
#
_cell.length_a   1.000
_cell.length_b   1.000
_cell.length_c   1.000
_cell.angle_alpha   90.00
_cell.angle_beta   90.00
_cell.angle_gamma   90.00
#
_symmetry.space_group_name_H-M   'P 1'
#
loop_
_entity.id
_entity.type
_entity.pdbx_description
1 polymer ?
#
loop_
_entity_poly.entity_id
_entity_poly.type
_entity_poly.pdbx_seq_one_letter_code
_entity_poly.pdbx_strand_id
1 'polypeptide(L)'
;MQAASEVTRREGAIALTLDATAREAGVSKGGLLYHFPSKEALVQGMLEYHLEAFEQAIGKSEKPFVQAYVEMGSYDGSGGLFQSLSAVLALYPELLGIVRERSRRWYAQAKSVDALVAMLATDGLFMADLMGVEVVPGNLERAVLGRLLELAKEP
;
A
#
# COMPACT_ATOMS: atom_id res chain seq x y z
N MET A 1 5.25 14.06 -1.11
CA MET A 1 5.27 12.59 -1.01
C MET A 1 5.55 11.91 -2.35
N GLN A 2 4.94 12.33 -3.47
CA GLN A 2 5.18 11.73 -4.78
C GLN A 2 6.67 11.62 -5.16
N ALA A 3 7.45 12.67 -4.92
CA ALA A 3 8.90 12.65 -5.19
C ALA A 3 9.65 11.59 -4.37
N ALA A 4 9.29 11.41 -3.09
CA ALA A 4 9.88 10.35 -2.25
C ALA A 4 9.55 8.96 -2.79
N SER A 5 8.30 8.76 -3.20
CA SER A 5 7.85 7.50 -3.81
C SER A 5 8.57 7.23 -5.13
N GLU A 6 8.77 8.23 -5.97
CA GLU A 6 9.46 8.09 -7.25
C GLU A 6 10.95 7.74 -7.06
N VAL A 7 11.64 8.40 -6.12
CA VAL A 7 13.03 8.04 -5.75
C VAL A 7 13.10 6.58 -5.30
N THR A 8 12.18 6.18 -4.42
CA THR A 8 12.15 4.82 -3.87
C THR A 8 11.85 3.77 -4.95
N ARG A 9 10.91 4.06 -5.85
CA ARG A 9 10.53 3.17 -6.97
C ARG A 9 11.68 2.99 -7.96
N ARG A 10 12.40 4.08 -8.28
CA ARG A 10 13.46 4.08 -9.29
C ARG A 10 14.80 3.56 -8.77
N GLU A 11 15.15 3.92 -7.55
CA GLU A 11 16.49 3.73 -7.00
C GLU A 11 16.51 2.82 -5.75
N GLY A 12 15.34 2.38 -5.28
CA GLY A 12 15.18 1.53 -4.09
C GLY A 12 15.13 2.31 -2.77
N ALA A 13 14.70 1.64 -1.70
CA ALA A 13 14.47 2.23 -0.38
C ALA A 13 15.75 2.81 0.27
N ILE A 14 16.92 2.23 -0.04
CA ILE A 14 18.20 2.69 0.51
C ILE A 14 18.54 4.07 -0.06
N ALA A 15 18.23 4.33 -1.33
CA ALA A 15 18.50 5.60 -2.01
C ALA A 15 17.57 6.74 -1.55
N LEU A 16 16.49 6.45 -0.85
CA LEU A 16 15.61 7.44 -0.28
C LEU A 16 16.36 8.27 0.77
N THR A 17 16.63 9.50 0.44
CA THR A 17 17.28 10.50 1.29
C THR A 17 16.57 11.83 1.18
N LEU A 18 16.72 12.71 2.17
CA LEU A 18 16.18 14.07 2.10
C LEU A 18 16.75 14.84 0.89
N ASP A 19 18.03 14.65 0.57
CA ASP A 19 18.67 15.31 -0.58
C ASP A 19 18.12 14.79 -1.91
N ALA A 20 17.97 13.48 -2.08
CA ALA A 20 17.41 12.89 -3.28
C ALA A 20 15.95 13.33 -3.47
N THR A 21 15.17 13.30 -2.39
CA THR A 21 13.75 13.73 -2.41
C THR A 21 13.61 15.22 -2.70
N ALA A 22 14.44 16.08 -2.11
CA ALA A 22 14.40 17.52 -2.37
C ALA A 22 14.72 17.83 -3.85
N ARG A 23 15.73 17.17 -4.40
CA ARG A 23 16.12 17.27 -5.82
C ARG A 23 15.00 16.82 -6.73
N GLU A 24 14.40 15.66 -6.46
CA GLU A 24 13.29 15.11 -7.26
C GLU A 24 12.04 16.00 -7.17
N ALA A 25 11.78 16.60 -6.00
CA ALA A 25 10.65 17.51 -5.79
C ALA A 25 10.89 18.93 -6.33
N GLY A 26 12.11 19.27 -6.77
CA GLY A 26 12.46 20.61 -7.21
C GLY A 26 12.43 21.67 -6.09
N VAL A 27 12.65 21.25 -4.82
CA VAL A 27 12.67 22.15 -3.66
C VAL A 27 14.04 22.18 -2.99
N SER A 28 14.28 23.20 -2.16
CA SER A 28 15.51 23.24 -1.37
C SER A 28 15.50 22.19 -0.25
N LYS A 29 16.67 21.67 0.12
CA LYS A 29 16.82 20.76 1.27
C LYS A 29 16.27 21.38 2.56
N GLY A 30 16.51 22.68 2.77
CA GLY A 30 15.99 23.42 3.94
C GLY A 30 14.47 23.47 3.96
N GLY A 31 13.82 23.67 2.79
CA GLY A 31 12.37 23.61 2.65
C GLY A 31 11.82 22.22 2.96
N LEU A 32 12.49 21.16 2.50
CA LEU A 32 12.07 19.80 2.83
C LEU A 32 12.25 19.48 4.32
N LEU A 33 13.38 19.88 4.92
CA LEU A 33 13.69 19.70 6.35
C LEU A 33 12.68 20.39 7.27
N TYR A 34 12.08 21.48 6.83
CA TYR A 34 11.01 22.15 7.59
C TYR A 34 9.79 21.26 7.77
N HIS A 35 9.46 20.45 6.75
CA HIS A 35 8.33 19.52 6.79
C HIS A 35 8.71 18.14 7.34
N PHE A 36 9.93 17.68 7.05
CA PHE A 36 10.43 16.37 7.43
C PHE A 36 11.81 16.53 8.08
N PRO A 37 11.86 16.67 9.41
CA PRO A 37 13.11 16.98 10.12
C PRO A 37 14.14 15.84 10.06
N SER A 38 13.73 14.64 9.68
CA SER A 38 14.62 13.48 9.54
C SER A 38 14.19 12.57 8.37
N LYS A 39 15.06 11.62 8.01
CA LYS A 39 14.74 10.57 7.02
C LYS A 39 13.58 9.72 7.51
N GLU A 40 13.54 9.40 8.79
CA GLU A 40 12.47 8.62 9.43
C GLU A 40 11.12 9.34 9.29
N ALA A 41 11.08 10.65 9.55
CA ALA A 41 9.87 11.46 9.38
C ALA A 41 9.41 11.50 7.91
N LEU A 42 10.34 11.57 6.96
CA LEU A 42 10.03 11.51 5.52
C LEU A 42 9.42 10.14 5.15
N VAL A 43 10.03 9.06 5.64
CA VAL A 43 9.58 7.68 5.42
C VAL A 43 8.19 7.45 6.01
N GLN A 44 7.99 7.89 7.25
CA GLN A 44 6.67 7.82 7.91
C GLN A 44 5.62 8.58 7.10
N GLY A 45 5.91 9.83 6.72
CA GLY A 45 4.98 10.62 5.91
C GLY A 45 4.68 10.01 4.54
N MET A 46 5.65 9.31 3.93
CA MET A 46 5.44 8.57 2.68
C MET A 46 4.50 7.37 2.91
N LEU A 47 4.70 6.60 3.97
CA LEU A 47 3.83 5.48 4.34
C LEU A 47 2.40 5.96 4.61
N GLU A 48 2.24 6.98 5.44
CA GLU A 48 0.92 7.56 5.76
C GLU A 48 0.20 8.07 4.51
N TYR A 49 0.91 8.75 3.61
CA TYR A 49 0.38 9.23 2.35
C TYR A 49 -0.23 8.10 1.49
N HIS A 50 0.44 6.94 1.43
CA HIS A 50 -0.06 5.81 0.64
C HIS A 50 -1.23 5.10 1.31
N LEU A 51 -1.20 4.93 2.63
CA LEU A 51 -2.31 4.38 3.37
C LEU A 51 -3.56 5.27 3.26
N GLU A 52 -3.39 6.59 3.34
CA GLU A 52 -4.47 7.56 3.13
C GLU A 52 -5.00 7.56 1.69
N ALA A 53 -4.13 7.45 0.70
CA ALA A 53 -4.54 7.37 -0.70
C ALA A 53 -5.39 6.11 -0.96
N PHE A 54 -5.01 4.98 -0.37
CA PHE A 54 -5.79 3.74 -0.42
C PHE A 54 -7.16 3.91 0.26
N GLU A 55 -7.21 4.47 1.47
CA GLU A 55 -8.47 4.74 2.19
C GLU A 55 -9.37 5.71 1.40
N GLN A 56 -8.79 6.73 0.79
CA GLN A 56 -9.55 7.68 -0.04
C GLN A 56 -10.09 7.02 -1.31
N ALA A 57 -9.35 6.12 -1.94
CA ALA A 57 -9.81 5.37 -3.10
C ALA A 57 -11.02 4.49 -2.74
N ILE A 58 -10.94 3.77 -1.62
CA ILE A 58 -12.07 2.99 -1.09
C ILE A 58 -13.26 3.90 -0.78
N GLY A 59 -13.03 5.02 -0.08
CA GLY A 59 -14.09 5.95 0.30
C GLY A 59 -14.79 6.67 -0.87
N LYS A 60 -14.16 6.74 -2.04
CA LYS A 60 -14.76 7.25 -3.28
C LYS A 60 -15.53 6.19 -4.06
N SER A 61 -15.38 4.93 -3.71
CA SER A 61 -16.12 3.83 -4.33
C SER A 61 -17.58 3.87 -3.89
N GLU A 62 -18.49 3.63 -4.81
CA GLU A 62 -19.92 3.42 -4.51
C GLU A 62 -20.21 2.02 -3.93
N LYS A 63 -19.18 1.15 -3.87
CA LYS A 63 -19.29 -0.22 -3.39
C LYS A 63 -19.11 -0.30 -1.86
N PRO A 64 -19.67 -1.34 -1.22
CA PRO A 64 -19.37 -1.64 0.17
C PRO A 64 -17.86 -1.78 0.42
N PHE A 65 -17.42 -1.45 1.64
CA PHE A 65 -16.00 -1.38 1.99
C PHE A 65 -15.19 -2.59 1.54
N VAL A 66 -15.65 -3.80 1.86
CA VAL A 66 -14.90 -5.04 1.55
C VAL A 66 -14.77 -5.27 0.05
N GLN A 67 -15.82 -4.97 -0.74
CA GLN A 67 -15.74 -5.06 -2.20
C GLN A 67 -14.75 -4.05 -2.79
N ALA A 68 -14.79 -2.80 -2.31
CA ALA A 68 -13.84 -1.77 -2.72
C ALA A 68 -12.41 -2.13 -2.31
N TYR A 69 -12.23 -2.69 -1.11
CA TYR A 69 -10.94 -3.19 -0.61
C TYR A 69 -10.34 -4.25 -1.53
N VAL A 70 -11.13 -5.27 -1.90
CA VAL A 70 -10.71 -6.35 -2.80
C VAL A 70 -10.33 -5.80 -4.17
N GLU A 71 -11.14 -4.90 -4.74
CA GLU A 71 -10.83 -4.31 -6.04
C GLU A 71 -9.54 -3.48 -6.02
N MET A 72 -9.42 -2.58 -5.04
CA MET A 72 -8.25 -1.70 -4.94
C MET A 72 -6.98 -2.46 -4.57
N GLY A 73 -7.09 -3.48 -3.70
CA GLY A 73 -5.95 -4.29 -3.27
C GLY A 73 -5.49 -5.30 -4.32
N SER A 74 -6.39 -5.76 -5.21
CA SER A 74 -6.06 -6.72 -6.28
C SER A 74 -5.53 -6.05 -7.55
N TYR A 75 -5.79 -4.76 -7.73
CA TYR A 75 -5.48 -4.02 -8.96
C TYR A 75 -4.48 -2.91 -8.66
N ASP A 76 -3.33 -3.28 -8.14
CA ASP A 76 -2.25 -2.31 -8.04
C ASP A 76 -1.19 -2.57 -9.10
N GLY A 77 -1.34 -1.95 -10.28
CA GLY A 77 -0.25 -1.81 -11.26
C GLY A 77 0.91 -0.95 -10.72
N SER A 78 0.90 -0.61 -9.43
CA SER A 78 1.95 0.11 -8.71
C SER A 78 3.00 -0.83 -8.09
N GLY A 79 3.09 -2.09 -8.55
CA GLY A 79 3.97 -3.14 -7.97
C GLY A 79 5.37 -2.69 -7.53
N GLY A 80 5.91 -1.64 -8.17
CA GLY A 80 7.17 -1.02 -7.74
C GLY A 80 7.08 -0.17 -6.47
N LEU A 81 5.93 0.44 -6.15
CA LEU A 81 5.80 1.33 -5.00
C LEU A 81 5.69 0.56 -3.69
N PHE A 82 4.85 -0.47 -3.68
CA PHE A 82 4.68 -1.30 -2.48
C PHE A 82 5.88 -2.23 -2.23
N GLN A 83 6.56 -2.70 -3.28
CA GLN A 83 7.87 -3.35 -3.12
C GLN A 83 8.85 -2.41 -2.42
N SER A 84 8.83 -1.14 -2.77
CA SER A 84 9.64 -0.10 -2.14
C SER A 84 9.22 0.16 -0.69
N LEU A 85 7.92 0.17 -0.39
CA LEU A 85 7.41 0.34 0.98
C LEU A 85 7.76 -0.85 1.88
N SER A 86 7.73 -2.09 1.38
CA SER A 86 8.13 -3.26 2.19
C SER A 86 9.61 -3.22 2.54
N ALA A 87 10.47 -2.84 1.61
CA ALA A 87 11.89 -2.63 1.87
C ALA A 87 12.10 -1.51 2.91
N VAL A 88 11.29 -0.44 2.84
CA VAL A 88 11.27 0.64 3.84
C VAL A 88 10.83 0.12 5.20
N LEU A 89 9.76 -0.65 5.29
CA LEU A 89 9.25 -1.22 6.56
C LEU A 89 10.26 -2.21 7.18
N ALA A 90 11.04 -2.93 6.37
CA ALA A 90 12.12 -3.77 6.85
C ALA A 90 13.27 -2.96 7.49
N LEU A 91 13.51 -1.74 7.01
CA LEU A 91 14.51 -0.82 7.56
C LEU A 91 14.00 -0.02 8.78
N TYR A 92 12.69 0.16 8.88
CA TYR A 92 12.02 0.96 9.92
C TYR A 92 10.88 0.16 10.56
N PRO A 93 11.18 -0.90 11.33
CA PRO A 93 10.16 -1.80 11.89
C PRO A 93 9.20 -1.11 12.88
N GLU A 94 9.58 0.02 13.44
CA GLU A 94 8.72 0.85 14.30
C GLU A 94 7.48 1.35 13.55
N LEU A 95 7.55 1.57 12.23
CA LEU A 95 6.43 2.01 11.41
C LEU A 95 5.36 0.92 11.21
N LEU A 96 5.69 -0.35 11.49
CA LEU A 96 4.69 -1.44 11.48
C LEU A 96 3.52 -1.18 12.42
N GLY A 97 3.71 -0.34 13.44
CA GLY A 97 2.64 0.10 14.34
C GLY A 97 1.51 0.82 13.58
N ILE A 98 1.86 1.68 12.64
CA ILE A 98 0.92 2.45 11.80
C ILE A 98 0.12 1.48 10.91
N VAL A 99 0.82 0.57 10.22
CA VAL A 99 0.18 -0.43 9.35
C VAL A 99 -0.78 -1.31 10.16
N ARG A 100 -0.33 -1.80 11.32
CA ARG A 100 -1.13 -2.67 12.19
C ARG A 100 -2.41 -2.00 12.66
N GLU A 101 -2.35 -0.71 13.02
CA GLU A 101 -3.51 0.05 13.48
C GLU A 101 -4.52 0.27 12.34
N ARG A 102 -4.03 0.60 11.13
CA ARG A 102 -4.89 0.75 9.95
C ARG A 102 -5.54 -0.57 9.56
N SER A 103 -4.74 -1.66 9.46
CA SER A 103 -5.25 -2.99 9.13
C SER A 103 -6.33 -3.46 10.10
N ARG A 104 -6.16 -3.25 11.42
CA ARG A 104 -7.20 -3.61 12.40
C ARG A 104 -8.53 -2.93 12.10
N ARG A 105 -8.52 -1.65 11.74
CA ARG A 105 -9.74 -0.90 11.41
C ARG A 105 -10.37 -1.38 10.11
N TRP A 106 -9.56 -1.74 9.11
CA TRP A 106 -10.05 -2.27 7.84
C TRP A 106 -10.69 -3.65 8.02
N TYR A 107 -10.00 -4.57 8.70
CA TYR A 107 -10.52 -5.90 8.96
C TYR A 107 -11.77 -5.92 9.85
N ALA A 108 -11.94 -4.92 10.71
CA ALA A 108 -13.16 -4.77 11.50
C ALA A 108 -14.41 -4.41 10.66
N GLN A 109 -14.26 -4.06 9.38
CA GLN A 109 -15.37 -3.82 8.46
C GLN A 109 -15.98 -5.12 7.90
N ALA A 110 -15.25 -6.24 7.94
CA ALA A 110 -15.75 -7.53 7.49
C ALA A 110 -16.82 -8.06 8.48
N LYS A 111 -18.02 -8.34 7.97
CA LYS A 111 -19.17 -8.83 8.78
C LYS A 111 -19.44 -10.31 8.60
N SER A 112 -18.70 -10.98 7.72
CA SER A 112 -18.82 -12.40 7.46
C SER A 112 -17.45 -13.07 7.35
N VAL A 113 -17.43 -14.41 7.51
CA VAL A 113 -16.21 -15.19 7.29
C VAL A 113 -15.77 -15.09 5.84
N ASP A 114 -16.70 -15.08 4.89
CA ASP A 114 -16.40 -14.98 3.47
C ASP A 114 -15.74 -13.62 3.13
N ALA A 115 -16.27 -12.51 3.68
CA ALA A 115 -15.68 -11.19 3.54
C ALA A 115 -14.26 -11.14 4.11
N LEU A 116 -14.05 -11.74 5.29
CA LEU A 116 -12.71 -11.82 5.89
C LEU A 116 -11.75 -12.66 5.05
N VAL A 117 -12.20 -13.79 4.50
CA VAL A 117 -11.41 -14.64 3.60
C VAL A 117 -11.03 -13.85 2.33
N ALA A 118 -11.98 -13.09 1.77
CA ALA A 118 -11.71 -12.27 0.59
C ALA A 118 -10.60 -11.23 0.87
N MET A 119 -10.67 -10.53 2.01
CA MET A 119 -9.63 -9.55 2.40
C MET A 119 -8.28 -10.23 2.62
N LEU A 120 -8.23 -11.34 3.36
CA LEU A 120 -6.99 -12.09 3.62
C LEU A 120 -6.36 -12.63 2.34
N ALA A 121 -7.19 -13.12 1.40
CA ALA A 121 -6.70 -13.60 0.11
C ALA A 121 -6.18 -12.44 -0.75
N THR A 122 -6.82 -11.28 -0.72
CA THR A 122 -6.35 -10.07 -1.40
C THR A 122 -4.99 -9.65 -0.87
N ASP A 123 -4.80 -9.60 0.45
CA ASP A 123 -3.51 -9.28 1.06
C ASP A 123 -2.44 -10.35 0.75
N GLY A 124 -2.83 -11.62 0.67
CA GLY A 124 -1.96 -12.71 0.25
C GLY A 124 -1.47 -12.55 -1.19
N LEU A 125 -2.35 -12.18 -2.13
CA LEU A 125 -1.99 -11.88 -3.51
C LEU A 125 -1.06 -10.68 -3.59
N PHE A 126 -1.39 -9.62 -2.86
CA PHE A 126 -0.54 -8.44 -2.75
C PHE A 126 0.87 -8.77 -2.21
N MET A 127 0.96 -9.58 -1.15
CA MET A 127 2.25 -10.01 -0.60
C MET A 127 3.05 -10.89 -1.57
N ALA A 128 2.38 -11.72 -2.36
CA ALA A 128 3.02 -12.54 -3.39
C ALA A 128 3.61 -11.68 -4.51
N ASP A 129 2.85 -10.70 -5.01
CA ASP A 129 3.30 -9.72 -5.99
C ASP A 129 4.50 -8.93 -5.47
N LEU A 130 4.43 -8.48 -4.20
CA LEU A 130 5.50 -7.80 -3.50
C LEU A 130 6.81 -8.60 -3.48
N MET A 131 6.72 -9.91 -3.35
CA MET A 131 7.88 -10.83 -3.35
C MET A 131 8.29 -11.27 -4.76
N GLY A 132 7.58 -10.83 -5.80
CA GLY A 132 7.80 -11.26 -7.18
C GLY A 132 7.44 -12.73 -7.41
N VAL A 133 6.51 -13.27 -6.63
CA VAL A 133 6.07 -14.67 -6.73
C VAL A 133 4.75 -14.74 -7.48
N GLU A 134 4.75 -15.35 -8.65
CA GLU A 134 3.51 -15.62 -9.39
C GLU A 134 2.79 -16.82 -8.74
N VAL A 135 1.84 -16.52 -7.85
CA VAL A 135 1.04 -17.56 -7.14
C VAL A 135 -0.24 -17.93 -7.87
N VAL A 136 -0.71 -17.08 -8.77
CA VAL A 136 -1.89 -17.33 -9.60
C VAL A 136 -1.48 -17.35 -11.05
N PRO A 137 -1.64 -18.48 -11.76
CA PRO A 137 -1.40 -18.52 -13.21
C PRO A 137 -2.26 -17.49 -13.93
N GLY A 138 -1.69 -16.72 -14.89
CA GLY A 138 -2.37 -15.59 -15.53
C GLY A 138 -3.73 -15.91 -16.15
N ASN A 139 -3.94 -17.18 -16.58
CA ASN A 139 -5.25 -17.63 -17.08
C ASN A 139 -6.33 -17.77 -15.99
N LEU A 140 -5.95 -17.79 -14.69
CA LEU A 140 -6.86 -17.88 -13.55
C LEU A 140 -7.06 -16.55 -12.80
N GLU A 141 -6.25 -15.53 -13.07
CA GLU A 141 -6.32 -14.24 -12.35
C GLU A 141 -7.73 -13.66 -12.31
N ARG A 142 -8.37 -13.55 -13.46
CA ARG A 142 -9.76 -13.03 -13.53
C ARG A 142 -10.77 -13.88 -12.77
N ALA A 143 -10.59 -15.19 -12.78
CA ALA A 143 -11.47 -16.10 -12.04
C ALA A 143 -11.28 -15.97 -10.54
N VAL A 144 -10.04 -15.86 -10.08
CA VAL A 144 -9.70 -15.62 -8.66
C VAL A 144 -10.28 -14.29 -8.19
N LEU A 145 -10.03 -13.20 -8.90
CA LEU A 145 -10.58 -11.89 -8.57
C LEU A 145 -12.11 -11.91 -8.55
N GLY A 146 -12.74 -12.50 -9.57
CA GLY A 146 -14.20 -12.66 -9.61
C GLY A 146 -14.73 -13.41 -8.38
N ARG A 147 -14.04 -14.47 -7.96
CA ARG A 147 -14.43 -15.23 -6.77
C ARG A 147 -14.25 -14.43 -5.48
N LEU A 148 -13.17 -13.67 -5.35
CA LEU A 148 -12.96 -12.80 -4.20
C LEU A 148 -14.05 -11.72 -4.10
N LEU A 149 -14.43 -11.11 -5.22
CA LEU A 149 -15.51 -10.13 -5.28
C LEU A 149 -16.88 -10.73 -4.94
N GLU A 150 -17.12 -12.00 -5.28
CA GLU A 150 -18.34 -12.70 -4.83
C GLU A 150 -18.34 -12.93 -3.31
N LEU A 151 -17.22 -13.38 -2.74
CA LEU A 151 -17.07 -13.56 -1.29
C LEU A 151 -17.16 -12.24 -0.52
N ALA A 152 -16.75 -11.15 -1.15
CA ALA A 152 -16.82 -9.80 -0.58
C ALA A 152 -18.25 -9.20 -0.57
N LYS A 153 -19.22 -9.85 -1.23
CA LYS A 153 -20.62 -9.44 -1.15
C LYS A 153 -21.16 -9.84 0.22
N GLU A 154 -21.40 -8.85 1.04
CA GLU A 154 -22.12 -9.06 2.29
C GLU A 154 -23.63 -9.13 2.03
N PRO A 155 -24.38 -9.94 2.80
CA PRO A 155 -25.83 -10.04 2.68
C PRO A 155 -26.55 -8.75 3.04
#